data_058a736136e03bb5b9a9b29a6805ee82
#
_entry.id   058a736136e03bb5b9a9b29a6805ee82
#
_cell.length_a   1.000
_cell.length_b   1.000
_cell.length_c   1.000
_cell.angle_alpha   90.00
_cell.angle_beta   90.00
_cell.angle_gamma   90.00
#
_symmetry.space_group_name_H-M   'P 1'
#
loop_
_entity.id
_entity.type
_entity.pdbx_description
1 polymer ?
#
loop_
_entity_poly.entity_id
_entity_poly.type
_entity_poly.pdbx_seq_one_letter_code
_entity_poly.pdbx_strand_id
1 'polypeptide(L)'
;MVSVQQTTEPIAEKTETESMTSSDSVFNDISKEQILKIGVPEDLIPTVMKITSLDDLDPLEDCLPSDAYENIFNLLDGVSINDIIAEIEEGQAKENEDQLLSNNNKRRFVELTDDEALQRILDNDIEKWQIFLHPSQQKLVNADYKGTIKVSGGAGTGKTVAALHRLKFLSTNPNAKILFTTYTRTLKENLEDLIKKMDINQNRCTLSNIDQVLIEIAKQYKIKDGYKVLDYSGNEESIKLWREVLETEVTEFDEQFLYDEYIDVIIYFGNTDAKSYMMQQRVGRTKALSRKQRIDIWKLVEKYVALKNERKVVDRLELFNETTKYLNDNNIRPYTNIIADEFQDFSNPELKFLRSLVAEGKNDLFLTGDPMQRIYSGRKINFSAAGINVRGVRSRRLKINYRTTEPIKRVAVGVIKGQVYDDMDGGTESIKGYVSLIHGGETPLYKIVDNANDEVMQIVEWVNQCTQNDILLKDICIASPSMGLMKDLQSHLHVNDIAYKVLKGTSKVGSNNGISLCTFHSLKGLEFKVVILMGVNERNIPSKATDSYPFNGMDVLEKKEFLSSKRSLLYVAITRARQLVYMVGYGEPCGLLENINKTI
;
A
#
# COMPACT_ATOMS: atom_id res chain seq x y z
N MET A 1 -43.85 19.88 54.21
CA MET A 1 -44.97 19.12 53.69
C MET A 1 -45.62 19.92 52.58
N VAL A 2 -45.25 19.69 51.35
CA VAL A 2 -46.09 19.99 50.17
C VAL A 2 -45.71 18.95 49.12
N SER A 3 -46.64 18.09 48.83
CA SER A 3 -46.57 17.06 47.78
C SER A 3 -46.77 17.68 46.43
N VAL A 4 -45.89 17.37 45.48
CA VAL A 4 -46.08 17.69 44.06
C VAL A 4 -46.38 16.36 43.33
N GLN A 5 -47.58 16.27 42.82
CA GLN A 5 -48.03 15.21 41.92
C GLN A 5 -47.40 15.39 40.54
N GLN A 6 -46.78 14.35 40.03
CA GLN A 6 -46.42 14.25 38.63
C GLN A 6 -47.62 13.74 37.82
N THR A 7 -48.09 14.54 36.90
CA THR A 7 -49.02 14.16 35.83
C THR A 7 -48.22 13.74 34.60
N THR A 8 -48.29 12.51 34.24
CA THR A 8 -47.81 11.96 32.97
C THR A 8 -48.89 12.11 31.90
N GLU A 9 -48.62 12.91 30.89
CA GLU A 9 -49.37 12.88 29.61
C GLU A 9 -48.61 12.04 28.59
N PRO A 10 -49.31 11.25 27.75
CA PRO A 10 -48.69 10.37 26.75
C PRO A 10 -48.30 11.20 25.52
N ILE A 11 -47.06 11.07 25.10
CA ILE A 11 -46.56 11.61 23.85
C ILE A 11 -47.05 10.71 22.71
N ALA A 12 -47.85 11.28 21.80
CA ALA A 12 -48.27 10.65 20.57
C ALA A 12 -47.09 10.42 19.63
N GLU A 13 -46.88 9.17 19.24
CA GLU A 13 -46.02 8.80 18.12
C GLU A 13 -46.56 9.37 16.82
N LYS A 14 -45.87 10.34 16.26
CA LYS A 14 -46.01 10.70 14.83
C LYS A 14 -45.13 9.77 14.02
N THR A 15 -45.76 8.82 13.40
CA THR A 15 -45.20 8.05 12.27
C THR A 15 -45.11 8.98 11.08
N GLU A 16 -43.96 9.57 10.83
CA GLU A 16 -43.60 10.12 9.52
C GLU A 16 -42.94 9.00 8.72
N THR A 17 -43.71 8.38 7.87
CA THR A 17 -43.24 7.54 6.76
C THR A 17 -42.66 8.46 5.70
N GLU A 18 -41.36 8.77 5.80
CA GLU A 18 -40.62 9.23 4.65
C GLU A 18 -40.38 8.05 3.71
N SER A 19 -40.99 8.10 2.56
CA SER A 19 -40.74 7.21 1.45
C SER A 19 -39.29 7.40 0.97
N MET A 20 -38.37 6.58 1.43
CA MET A 20 -37.08 6.36 0.78
C MET A 20 -37.37 5.73 -0.58
N THR A 21 -36.99 6.45 -1.63
CA THR A 21 -36.91 5.94 -2.99
C THR A 21 -36.07 4.67 -2.99
N SER A 22 -36.68 3.56 -3.35
CA SER A 22 -36.04 2.25 -3.53
C SER A 22 -34.92 2.40 -4.55
N SER A 23 -33.67 2.26 -4.13
CA SER A 23 -32.58 1.90 -5.03
C SER A 23 -32.91 0.51 -5.58
N ASP A 24 -33.10 0.39 -6.89
CA ASP A 24 -33.40 -0.87 -7.55
C ASP A 24 -32.27 -1.86 -7.26
N SER A 25 -32.59 -2.96 -6.56
CA SER A 25 -31.67 -4.06 -6.36
C SER A 25 -31.35 -4.70 -7.71
N VAL A 26 -30.09 -5.01 -7.98
CA VAL A 26 -29.61 -5.72 -9.18
C VAL A 26 -30.36 -7.07 -9.37
N PHE A 27 -30.96 -7.61 -8.32
CA PHE A 27 -31.66 -8.89 -8.29
C PHE A 27 -33.16 -8.79 -8.64
N ASN A 28 -33.72 -7.59 -8.88
CA ASN A 28 -35.16 -7.42 -9.14
C ASN A 28 -35.65 -8.16 -10.39
N ASP A 29 -34.79 -8.30 -11.41
CA ASP A 29 -35.09 -8.98 -12.68
C ASP A 29 -34.54 -10.42 -12.73
N ILE A 30 -33.99 -10.95 -11.62
CA ILE A 30 -33.35 -12.27 -11.56
C ILE A 30 -34.30 -13.25 -10.88
N SER A 31 -34.59 -14.38 -11.56
CA SER A 31 -35.46 -15.42 -10.99
C SER A 31 -34.74 -16.21 -9.88
N LYS A 32 -35.56 -16.75 -8.95
CA LYS A 32 -35.07 -17.66 -7.89
C LYS A 32 -34.26 -18.84 -8.46
N GLU A 33 -34.68 -19.37 -9.60
CA GLU A 33 -33.98 -20.48 -10.29
C GLU A 33 -32.60 -20.08 -10.79
N GLN A 34 -32.44 -18.85 -11.29
CA GLN A 34 -31.14 -18.34 -11.73
C GLN A 34 -30.20 -18.13 -10.54
N ILE A 35 -30.73 -17.66 -9.39
CA ILE A 35 -29.94 -17.49 -8.17
C ILE A 35 -29.45 -18.84 -7.62
N LEU A 36 -30.30 -19.89 -7.68
CA LEU A 36 -29.88 -21.25 -7.36
C LEU A 36 -28.79 -21.78 -8.28
N LYS A 37 -28.91 -21.51 -9.60
CA LYS A 37 -27.91 -21.95 -10.60
C LYS A 37 -26.53 -21.33 -10.39
N ILE A 38 -26.45 -20.15 -9.84
CA ILE A 38 -25.18 -19.51 -9.49
C ILE A 38 -24.59 -19.95 -8.13
N GLY A 39 -25.21 -20.98 -7.51
CA GLY A 39 -24.67 -21.65 -6.33
C GLY A 39 -25.15 -21.10 -4.99
N VAL A 40 -26.12 -20.19 -4.95
CA VAL A 40 -26.67 -19.64 -3.70
C VAL A 40 -27.55 -20.68 -3.01
N PRO A 41 -27.34 -21.02 -1.73
CA PRO A 41 -28.23 -21.90 -0.96
C PRO A 41 -29.63 -21.31 -0.88
N GLU A 42 -30.66 -22.21 -0.93
CA GLU A 42 -32.05 -21.78 -0.96
C GLU A 42 -32.45 -20.92 0.25
N ASP A 43 -31.91 -21.23 1.42
CA ASP A 43 -32.16 -20.50 2.66
C ASP A 43 -31.62 -19.08 2.67
N LEU A 44 -30.63 -18.80 1.85
CA LEU A 44 -29.97 -17.49 1.76
C LEU A 44 -30.52 -16.60 0.63
N ILE A 45 -31.34 -17.13 -0.28
CA ILE A 45 -31.92 -16.37 -1.39
C ILE A 45 -32.67 -15.12 -0.92
N PRO A 46 -33.54 -15.14 0.13
CA PRO A 46 -34.22 -13.94 0.57
C PRO A 46 -33.29 -12.85 1.10
N THR A 47 -32.11 -13.23 1.57
CA THR A 47 -31.07 -12.30 2.04
C THR A 47 -30.28 -11.73 0.86
N VAL A 48 -29.91 -12.58 -0.10
CA VAL A 48 -29.18 -12.20 -1.30
C VAL A 48 -29.99 -11.26 -2.17
N MET A 49 -31.29 -11.47 -2.31
CA MET A 49 -32.17 -10.58 -3.08
C MET A 49 -32.27 -9.14 -2.54
N LYS A 50 -31.87 -8.91 -1.29
CA LYS A 50 -31.86 -7.58 -0.66
C LYS A 50 -30.54 -6.83 -0.82
N ILE A 51 -29.53 -7.48 -1.37
CA ILE A 51 -28.21 -6.89 -1.59
C ILE A 51 -28.33 -5.81 -2.69
N THR A 52 -27.82 -4.63 -2.40
CA THR A 52 -27.76 -3.52 -3.34
C THR A 52 -26.34 -3.04 -3.60
N SER A 53 -25.41 -3.46 -2.74
CA SER A 53 -24.00 -3.03 -2.78
C SER A 53 -23.08 -4.15 -2.31
N LEU A 54 -21.78 -3.98 -2.53
CA LEU A 54 -20.77 -4.90 -1.99
C LEU A 54 -20.69 -4.86 -0.47
N ASP A 55 -21.00 -3.71 0.15
CA ASP A 55 -21.05 -3.58 1.61
C ASP A 55 -22.15 -4.48 2.21
N ASP A 56 -23.23 -4.74 1.46
CA ASP A 56 -24.28 -5.67 1.86
C ASP A 56 -23.87 -7.15 1.66
N LEU A 57 -22.96 -7.42 0.71
CA LEU A 57 -22.46 -8.76 0.40
C LEU A 57 -21.36 -9.20 1.39
N ASP A 58 -20.48 -8.29 1.81
CA ASP A 58 -19.35 -8.58 2.69
C ASP A 58 -19.72 -9.38 3.97
N PRO A 59 -20.84 -9.07 4.68
CA PRO A 59 -21.25 -9.84 5.85
C PRO A 59 -21.64 -11.30 5.56
N LEU A 60 -21.93 -11.63 4.30
CA LEU A 60 -22.36 -12.95 3.87
C LEU A 60 -21.18 -13.82 3.37
N GLU A 61 -19.97 -13.31 3.37
CA GLU A 61 -18.76 -14.05 2.90
C GLU A 61 -18.58 -15.38 3.63
N ASP A 62 -18.81 -15.40 4.96
CA ASP A 62 -18.66 -16.61 5.78
C ASP A 62 -19.90 -17.55 5.68
N CYS A 63 -21.03 -17.08 5.14
CA CYS A 63 -22.29 -17.81 5.06
C CYS A 63 -22.56 -18.40 3.67
N LEU A 64 -21.98 -17.81 2.63
CA LEU A 64 -22.15 -18.25 1.24
C LEU A 64 -21.03 -19.20 0.83
N PRO A 65 -21.31 -20.21 -0.02
CA PRO A 65 -20.28 -20.93 -0.74
C PRO A 65 -19.41 -19.96 -1.54
N SER A 66 -18.10 -20.20 -1.62
CA SER A 66 -17.16 -19.30 -2.28
C SER A 66 -17.54 -18.97 -3.72
N ASP A 67 -18.04 -19.99 -4.46
CA ASP A 67 -18.48 -19.82 -5.85
C ASP A 67 -19.73 -18.95 -5.94
N ALA A 68 -20.69 -19.13 -5.00
CA ALA A 68 -21.89 -18.31 -4.94
C ALA A 68 -21.57 -16.86 -4.59
N TYR A 69 -20.66 -16.65 -3.65
CA TYR A 69 -20.18 -15.31 -3.28
C TYR A 69 -19.52 -14.61 -4.48
N GLU A 70 -18.62 -15.30 -5.20
CA GLU A 70 -17.96 -14.78 -6.40
C GLU A 70 -18.97 -14.46 -7.53
N ASN A 71 -19.98 -15.30 -7.70
CA ASN A 71 -21.00 -15.10 -8.71
C ASN A 71 -21.94 -13.93 -8.39
N ILE A 72 -22.32 -13.74 -7.11
CA ILE A 72 -23.07 -12.57 -6.65
C ILE A 72 -22.22 -11.31 -6.82
N PHE A 73 -20.95 -11.40 -6.48
CA PHE A 73 -20.00 -10.30 -6.67
C PHE A 73 -19.93 -9.88 -8.14
N ASN A 74 -19.83 -10.83 -9.08
CA ASN A 74 -19.82 -10.57 -10.51
C ASN A 74 -21.13 -9.92 -11.01
N LEU A 75 -22.28 -10.33 -10.45
CA LEU A 75 -23.57 -9.69 -10.72
C LEU A 75 -23.61 -8.23 -10.28
N LEU A 76 -23.12 -7.93 -9.08
CA LEU A 76 -23.02 -6.56 -8.57
C LEU A 76 -22.02 -5.73 -9.38
N ASP A 77 -21.06 -6.37 -10.03
CA ASP A 77 -20.09 -5.75 -10.95
C ASP A 77 -20.68 -5.49 -12.37
N GLY A 78 -21.95 -5.89 -12.59
CA GLY A 78 -22.64 -5.67 -13.86
C GLY A 78 -22.42 -6.77 -14.90
N VAL A 79 -21.88 -7.93 -14.52
CA VAL A 79 -21.88 -9.14 -15.37
C VAL A 79 -23.31 -9.67 -15.43
N SER A 80 -23.81 -10.01 -16.63
CA SER A 80 -25.17 -10.51 -16.74
C SER A 80 -25.31 -11.89 -16.09
N ILE A 81 -26.46 -12.16 -15.46
CA ILE A 81 -26.74 -13.47 -14.86
C ILE A 81 -26.64 -14.60 -15.88
N ASN A 82 -27.00 -14.34 -17.13
CA ASN A 82 -26.95 -15.31 -18.21
C ASN A 82 -25.51 -15.64 -18.62
N ASP A 83 -24.60 -14.67 -18.58
CA ASP A 83 -23.17 -14.89 -18.87
C ASP A 83 -22.52 -15.73 -17.76
N ILE A 84 -22.91 -15.50 -16.49
CA ILE A 84 -22.43 -16.29 -15.35
C ILE A 84 -22.94 -17.73 -15.45
N ILE A 85 -24.24 -17.91 -15.75
CA ILE A 85 -24.84 -19.25 -15.92
C ILE A 85 -24.20 -19.98 -17.12
N ALA A 86 -24.00 -19.31 -18.25
CA ALA A 86 -23.34 -19.87 -19.43
C ALA A 86 -21.90 -20.33 -19.11
N GLU A 87 -21.16 -19.54 -18.33
CA GLU A 87 -19.80 -19.90 -17.89
C GLU A 87 -19.80 -21.15 -16.98
N ILE A 88 -20.80 -21.27 -16.08
CA ILE A 88 -20.98 -22.43 -15.22
C ILE A 88 -21.36 -23.67 -16.06
N GLU A 89 -22.31 -23.53 -17.00
CA GLU A 89 -22.78 -24.62 -17.86
C GLU A 89 -21.68 -25.06 -18.85
N GLU A 90 -20.87 -24.14 -19.39
CA GLU A 90 -19.72 -24.46 -20.23
C GLU A 90 -18.61 -25.18 -19.44
N GLY A 91 -18.41 -24.78 -18.17
CA GLY A 91 -17.54 -25.49 -17.22
C GLY A 91 -18.00 -26.92 -16.97
N GLN A 92 -19.31 -27.13 -16.75
CA GLN A 92 -19.90 -28.46 -16.51
C GLN A 92 -19.91 -29.33 -17.79
N ALA A 93 -20.09 -28.76 -18.98
CA ALA A 93 -20.04 -29.50 -20.25
C ALA A 93 -18.63 -30.03 -20.55
N LYS A 94 -17.60 -29.26 -20.21
CA LYS A 94 -16.18 -29.67 -20.30
C LYS A 94 -15.80 -30.72 -19.23
N GLU A 95 -16.48 -30.78 -18.11
CA GLU A 95 -16.30 -31.79 -17.06
C GLU A 95 -16.71 -33.20 -17.53
N ASN A 96 -17.67 -33.29 -18.42
CA ASN A 96 -18.13 -34.58 -18.95
C ASN A 96 -17.20 -35.20 -20.03
N GLU A 97 -16.31 -34.43 -20.64
CA GLU A 97 -15.33 -34.92 -21.61
C GLU A 97 -13.93 -35.17 -21.03
N ASP A 98 -13.57 -34.55 -19.90
CA ASP A 98 -12.25 -34.70 -19.28
C ASP A 98 -12.28 -34.44 -17.77
N GLN A 99 -12.80 -35.42 -17.01
CA GLN A 99 -13.00 -35.31 -15.54
C GLN A 99 -11.73 -34.98 -14.72
N LEU A 100 -10.54 -35.04 -15.33
CA LEU A 100 -9.24 -34.77 -14.69
C LEU A 100 -8.64 -33.41 -15.05
N LEU A 101 -9.23 -32.66 -16.00
CA LEU A 101 -8.63 -31.43 -16.53
C LEU A 101 -9.55 -30.20 -16.54
N SER A 102 -10.73 -30.25 -15.90
CA SER A 102 -11.64 -29.10 -15.84
C SER A 102 -11.06 -27.93 -15.02
N ASN A 103 -11.41 -26.70 -15.39
CA ASN A 103 -10.93 -25.50 -14.70
C ASN A 103 -11.41 -25.43 -13.23
N ASN A 104 -12.56 -26.02 -12.91
CA ASN A 104 -13.06 -26.10 -11.52
C ASN A 104 -12.34 -27.17 -10.70
N ASN A 105 -12.00 -28.31 -11.32
CA ASN A 105 -11.12 -29.30 -10.69
C ASN A 105 -9.68 -28.78 -10.59
N LYS A 106 -9.17 -28.02 -11.57
CA LYS A 106 -7.90 -27.33 -11.44
C LYS A 106 -7.92 -26.29 -10.31
N ARG A 107 -9.03 -25.60 -10.05
CA ARG A 107 -9.19 -24.71 -8.89
C ARG A 107 -9.22 -25.48 -7.56
N ARG A 108 -9.91 -26.62 -7.50
CA ARG A 108 -9.95 -27.50 -6.30
C ARG A 108 -8.69 -28.35 -6.15
N PHE A 109 -8.08 -28.81 -7.26
CA PHE A 109 -6.85 -29.61 -7.24
C PHE A 109 -5.59 -28.77 -7.07
N VAL A 110 -5.57 -27.50 -7.47
CA VAL A 110 -4.48 -26.57 -7.11
C VAL A 110 -4.47 -26.31 -5.59
N GLU A 111 -5.63 -26.41 -4.92
CA GLU A 111 -5.68 -26.41 -3.45
C GLU A 111 -5.21 -27.73 -2.80
N LEU A 112 -5.14 -28.86 -3.53
CA LEU A 112 -4.96 -30.17 -2.90
C LEU A 112 -3.79 -31.05 -3.45
N THR A 113 -3.21 -30.77 -4.61
CA THR A 113 -2.23 -31.73 -5.20
C THR A 113 -0.98 -31.13 -5.81
N ASP A 114 -0.82 -29.83 -5.86
CA ASP A 114 0.31 -29.21 -6.57
C ASP A 114 1.34 -28.52 -5.66
N ASP A 115 1.39 -28.90 -4.38
CA ASP A 115 2.53 -28.55 -3.52
C ASP A 115 3.85 -28.96 -4.17
N GLU A 116 3.91 -30.14 -4.82
CA GLU A 116 5.11 -30.59 -5.53
C GLU A 116 5.35 -29.83 -6.85
N ALA A 117 4.35 -29.49 -7.62
CA ALA A 117 4.52 -28.72 -8.85
C ALA A 117 4.82 -27.26 -8.52
N LEU A 118 4.15 -26.71 -7.51
CA LEU A 118 4.43 -25.39 -6.95
C LEU A 118 5.85 -25.36 -6.33
N GLN A 119 6.23 -26.40 -5.59
CA GLN A 119 7.56 -26.57 -5.01
C GLN A 119 8.64 -26.68 -6.12
N ARG A 120 8.40 -27.45 -7.18
CA ARG A 120 9.30 -27.54 -8.35
C ARG A 120 9.43 -26.22 -9.10
N ILE A 121 8.36 -25.41 -9.19
CA ILE A 121 8.41 -24.05 -9.76
C ILE A 121 9.18 -23.13 -8.82
N LEU A 122 8.99 -23.27 -7.51
CA LEU A 122 9.71 -22.48 -6.49
C LEU A 122 11.20 -22.81 -6.45
N ASP A 123 11.56 -24.09 -6.67
CA ASP A 123 12.96 -24.56 -6.58
C ASP A 123 13.75 -24.34 -7.88
N ASN A 124 13.11 -24.37 -9.05
CA ASN A 124 13.80 -24.42 -10.33
C ASN A 124 13.77 -23.14 -11.17
N ASP A 125 12.86 -22.17 -10.95
CA ASP A 125 12.76 -21.02 -11.85
C ASP A 125 12.16 -19.77 -11.17
N ILE A 126 12.94 -19.17 -10.27
CA ILE A 126 12.60 -17.90 -9.61
C ILE A 126 12.15 -16.83 -10.62
N GLU A 127 12.73 -16.84 -11.82
CA GLU A 127 12.44 -15.87 -12.86
C GLU A 127 11.05 -16.02 -13.47
N LYS A 128 10.57 -17.25 -13.65
CA LYS A 128 9.21 -17.51 -14.16
C LYS A 128 8.16 -17.18 -13.10
N TRP A 129 8.49 -17.40 -11.84
CA TRP A 129 7.61 -17.06 -10.73
C TRP A 129 7.36 -15.56 -10.59
N GLN A 130 8.37 -14.73 -10.85
CA GLN A 130 8.25 -13.26 -10.76
C GLN A 130 7.21 -12.67 -11.74
N ILE A 131 6.84 -13.41 -12.78
CA ILE A 131 5.87 -12.98 -13.80
C ILE A 131 4.62 -13.87 -13.84
N PHE A 132 4.51 -14.83 -12.91
CA PHE A 132 3.36 -15.74 -12.86
C PHE A 132 2.11 -14.99 -12.43
N LEU A 133 1.04 -15.08 -13.21
CA LEU A 133 -0.28 -14.57 -12.92
C LEU A 133 -1.22 -15.73 -12.61
N HIS A 134 -1.79 -15.73 -11.41
CA HIS A 134 -2.76 -16.76 -11.04
C HIS A 134 -4.01 -16.68 -11.93
N PRO A 135 -4.62 -17.82 -12.32
CA PRO A 135 -5.82 -17.83 -13.16
C PRO A 135 -6.96 -16.95 -12.68
N SER A 136 -7.19 -16.88 -11.35
CA SER A 136 -8.20 -15.99 -10.77
C SER A 136 -7.93 -14.49 -10.98
N GLN A 137 -6.67 -14.11 -11.26
CA GLN A 137 -6.29 -12.72 -11.52
C GLN A 137 -6.32 -12.37 -13.02
N GLN A 138 -6.43 -13.35 -13.90
CA GLN A 138 -6.45 -13.11 -15.37
C GLN A 138 -7.66 -12.26 -15.78
N LYS A 139 -8.84 -12.54 -15.20
CA LYS A 139 -10.05 -11.73 -15.46
C LYS A 139 -9.83 -10.27 -15.04
N LEU A 140 -9.23 -10.06 -13.86
CA LEU A 140 -8.94 -8.73 -13.33
C LEU A 140 -8.02 -7.92 -14.26
N VAL A 141 -6.97 -8.52 -14.80
CA VAL A 141 -6.00 -7.78 -15.63
C VAL A 141 -6.44 -7.58 -17.07
N ASN A 142 -7.31 -8.46 -17.60
CA ASN A 142 -7.75 -8.44 -18.98
C ASN A 142 -9.13 -7.77 -19.20
N ALA A 143 -9.83 -7.40 -18.11
CA ALA A 143 -11.14 -6.76 -18.21
C ALA A 143 -11.04 -5.31 -18.71
N ASP A 144 -12.10 -4.85 -19.35
CA ASP A 144 -12.31 -3.47 -19.71
C ASP A 144 -13.14 -2.76 -18.62
N TYR A 145 -12.59 -1.74 -18.03
CA TYR A 145 -13.21 -0.98 -16.94
C TYR A 145 -13.75 0.37 -17.44
N LYS A 146 -14.91 0.79 -16.92
CA LYS A 146 -15.52 2.08 -17.26
C LYS A 146 -14.86 3.29 -16.56
N GLY A 147 -13.71 3.09 -15.93
CA GLY A 147 -12.97 4.12 -15.18
C GLY A 147 -11.83 3.55 -14.38
N THR A 148 -11.48 4.22 -13.30
CA THR A 148 -10.40 3.84 -12.39
C THR A 148 -10.71 2.55 -11.64
N ILE A 149 -9.69 1.70 -11.47
CA ILE A 149 -9.73 0.49 -10.64
C ILE A 149 -8.63 0.57 -9.58
N LYS A 150 -8.99 0.29 -8.33
CA LYS A 150 -8.07 0.07 -7.20
C LYS A 150 -7.98 -1.43 -6.93
N VAL A 151 -6.76 -1.95 -6.87
CA VAL A 151 -6.46 -3.35 -6.53
C VAL A 151 -5.63 -3.36 -5.26
N SER A 152 -6.26 -3.68 -4.14
CA SER A 152 -5.56 -3.87 -2.88
C SER A 152 -5.19 -5.33 -2.65
N GLY A 153 -4.27 -5.59 -1.73
CA GLY A 153 -3.90 -6.94 -1.33
C GLY A 153 -2.71 -6.95 -0.40
N GLY A 154 -2.62 -7.95 0.46
CA GLY A 154 -1.50 -8.11 1.38
C GLY A 154 -0.15 -8.33 0.68
N ALA A 155 0.90 -8.47 1.47
CA ALA A 155 2.22 -8.78 0.95
C ALA A 155 2.21 -10.12 0.21
N GLY A 156 2.88 -10.21 -0.94
CA GLY A 156 3.00 -11.46 -1.69
C GLY A 156 1.78 -11.87 -2.52
N THR A 157 0.73 -11.05 -2.62
CA THR A 157 -0.48 -11.35 -3.41
C THR A 157 -0.33 -11.06 -4.91
N GLY A 158 0.85 -10.68 -5.40
CA GLY A 158 1.08 -10.47 -6.83
C GLY A 158 0.58 -9.15 -7.40
N LYS A 159 0.38 -8.10 -6.58
CA LYS A 159 -0.08 -6.76 -7.03
C LYS A 159 0.74 -6.22 -8.21
N THR A 160 2.06 -6.18 -8.06
CA THR A 160 2.98 -5.72 -9.12
C THR A 160 2.92 -6.61 -10.36
N VAL A 161 2.75 -7.93 -10.19
CA VAL A 161 2.55 -8.87 -11.30
C VAL A 161 1.25 -8.57 -12.03
N ALA A 162 0.15 -8.36 -11.31
CA ALA A 162 -1.12 -7.96 -11.89
C ALA A 162 -0.99 -6.62 -12.66
N ALA A 163 -0.27 -5.65 -12.10
CA ALA A 163 0.02 -4.37 -12.76
C ALA A 163 0.82 -4.55 -14.06
N LEU A 164 1.82 -5.43 -14.10
CA LEU A 164 2.60 -5.75 -15.30
C LEU A 164 1.77 -6.46 -16.37
N HIS A 165 0.94 -7.42 -15.98
CA HIS A 165 0.02 -8.08 -16.92
C HIS A 165 -1.03 -7.09 -17.45
N ARG A 166 -1.50 -6.17 -16.60
CA ARG A 166 -2.35 -5.07 -17.04
C ARG A 166 -1.66 -4.18 -18.07
N LEU A 167 -0.39 -3.86 -17.85
CA LEU A 167 0.42 -3.13 -18.82
C LEU A 167 0.50 -3.88 -20.15
N LYS A 168 0.76 -5.19 -20.10
CA LYS A 168 0.78 -6.04 -21.30
C LYS A 168 -0.55 -5.98 -22.05
N PHE A 169 -1.67 -6.14 -21.36
CA PHE A 169 -3.00 -6.07 -21.94
C PHE A 169 -3.25 -4.71 -22.61
N LEU A 170 -3.03 -3.59 -21.90
CA LEU A 170 -3.26 -2.25 -22.43
C LEU A 170 -2.32 -1.92 -23.61
N SER A 171 -1.10 -2.44 -23.61
CA SER A 171 -0.11 -2.21 -24.68
C SER A 171 -0.48 -2.88 -26.01
N THR A 172 -1.49 -3.74 -26.05
CA THR A 172 -2.02 -4.31 -27.31
C THR A 172 -2.73 -3.25 -28.15
N ASN A 173 -3.28 -2.20 -27.54
CA ASN A 173 -3.90 -1.10 -28.26
C ASN A 173 -2.82 -0.25 -28.98
N PRO A 174 -2.90 -0.11 -30.34
CA PRO A 174 -1.90 0.64 -31.10
C PRO A 174 -1.80 2.11 -30.74
N ASN A 175 -2.86 2.72 -30.21
CA ASN A 175 -2.93 4.13 -29.84
C ASN A 175 -2.62 4.38 -28.35
N ALA A 176 -2.25 3.34 -27.58
CA ALA A 176 -1.98 3.49 -26.17
C ALA A 176 -0.69 4.27 -25.92
N LYS A 177 -0.76 5.24 -25.00
CA LYS A 177 0.37 5.91 -24.35
C LYS A 177 0.21 5.66 -22.85
N ILE A 178 0.92 4.66 -22.34
CA ILE A 178 0.73 4.16 -20.99
C ILE A 178 1.86 4.68 -20.11
N LEU A 179 1.51 5.29 -18.97
CA LEU A 179 2.45 5.53 -17.89
C LEU A 179 2.37 4.38 -16.90
N PHE A 180 3.48 3.70 -16.67
CA PHE A 180 3.65 2.83 -15.50
C PHE A 180 4.51 3.58 -14.48
N THR A 181 3.94 3.90 -13.34
CA THR A 181 4.65 4.65 -12.30
C THR A 181 4.66 3.91 -10.97
N THR A 182 5.73 4.13 -10.20
CA THR A 182 5.90 3.62 -8.86
C THR A 182 6.60 4.69 -8.01
N TYR A 183 6.54 4.53 -6.69
CA TYR A 183 7.09 5.52 -5.77
C TYR A 183 8.61 5.54 -5.74
N THR A 184 9.29 4.37 -5.81
CA THR A 184 10.75 4.30 -5.63
C THR A 184 11.51 4.04 -6.93
N ARG A 185 12.76 4.58 -7.01
CA ARG A 185 13.65 4.34 -8.16
C ARG A 185 14.10 2.87 -8.25
N THR A 186 14.39 2.23 -7.12
CA THR A 186 14.86 0.84 -7.07
C THR A 186 13.83 -0.12 -7.66
N LEU A 187 12.54 0.13 -7.42
CA LEU A 187 11.46 -0.67 -7.97
C LEU A 187 11.37 -0.52 -9.51
N LYS A 188 11.63 0.69 -10.03
CA LYS A 188 11.68 0.94 -11.47
C LYS A 188 12.72 0.06 -12.19
N GLU A 189 13.94 -0.05 -11.66
CA GLU A 189 15.01 -0.84 -12.27
C GLU A 189 14.65 -2.34 -12.35
N ASN A 190 14.03 -2.87 -11.30
CA ASN A 190 13.54 -4.25 -11.28
C ASN A 190 12.41 -4.47 -12.30
N LEU A 191 11.51 -3.48 -12.46
CA LEU A 191 10.40 -3.55 -13.41
C LEU A 191 10.87 -3.50 -14.87
N GLU A 192 11.95 -2.78 -15.19
CA GLU A 192 12.51 -2.74 -16.54
C GLU A 192 12.91 -4.14 -17.03
N ASP A 193 13.54 -4.93 -16.16
CA ASP A 193 13.94 -6.31 -16.50
C ASP A 193 12.72 -7.23 -16.65
N LEU A 194 11.68 -7.07 -15.82
CA LEU A 194 10.45 -7.85 -15.93
C LEU A 194 9.65 -7.49 -17.20
N ILE A 195 9.58 -6.21 -17.56
CA ILE A 195 8.92 -5.73 -18.79
C ILE A 195 9.58 -6.36 -20.03
N LYS A 196 10.91 -6.45 -20.06
CA LYS A 196 11.65 -7.11 -21.13
C LYS A 196 11.34 -8.62 -21.21
N LYS A 197 11.35 -9.31 -20.05
CA LYS A 197 11.04 -10.75 -19.96
C LYS A 197 9.62 -11.08 -20.40
N MET A 198 8.65 -10.17 -20.17
CA MET A 198 7.26 -10.35 -20.54
C MET A 198 6.93 -9.99 -22.00
N ASP A 199 7.90 -9.55 -22.79
CA ASP A 199 7.73 -9.07 -24.17
C ASP A 199 6.66 -7.97 -24.31
N ILE A 200 6.71 -6.99 -23.40
CA ILE A 200 5.80 -5.84 -23.41
C ILE A 200 6.33 -4.80 -24.39
N ASN A 201 5.45 -4.24 -25.22
CA ASN A 201 5.82 -3.22 -26.21
C ASN A 201 6.26 -1.90 -25.52
N GLN A 202 7.57 -1.74 -25.37
CA GLN A 202 8.18 -0.59 -24.67
C GLN A 202 7.91 0.76 -25.37
N ASN A 203 7.63 0.77 -26.69
CA ASN A 203 7.33 2.01 -27.41
C ASN A 203 6.00 2.66 -26.98
N ARG A 204 5.14 1.92 -26.28
CA ARG A 204 3.84 2.39 -25.79
C ARG A 204 3.82 2.61 -24.29
N CYS A 205 4.92 2.32 -23.61
CA CYS A 205 5.01 2.37 -22.17
C CYS A 205 6.13 3.32 -21.74
N THR A 206 5.80 4.29 -20.89
CA THR A 206 6.75 5.08 -20.13
C THR A 206 6.83 4.49 -18.73
N LEU A 207 7.97 3.89 -18.37
CA LEU A 207 8.24 3.44 -17.01
C LEU A 207 9.04 4.52 -16.29
N SER A 208 8.44 5.14 -15.29
CA SER A 208 9.10 6.23 -14.56
C SER A 208 8.59 6.32 -13.12
N ASN A 209 9.42 6.84 -12.20
CA ASN A 209 8.89 7.25 -10.91
C ASN A 209 8.14 8.59 -11.06
N ILE A 210 7.25 8.86 -10.12
CA ILE A 210 6.37 10.03 -10.23
C ILE A 210 7.11 11.37 -10.24
N ASP A 211 8.26 11.45 -9.57
CA ASP A 211 9.09 12.66 -9.54
C ASP A 211 9.73 12.96 -10.90
N GLN A 212 10.22 11.93 -11.57
CA GLN A 212 10.77 12.08 -12.92
C GLN A 212 9.69 12.54 -13.90
N VAL A 213 8.48 11.95 -13.80
CA VAL A 213 7.34 12.38 -14.61
C VAL A 213 7.00 13.86 -14.36
N LEU A 214 6.97 14.28 -13.09
CA LEU A 214 6.76 15.69 -12.73
C LEU A 214 7.81 16.60 -13.38
N ILE A 215 9.09 16.28 -13.19
CA ILE A 215 10.19 17.11 -13.72
C ILE A 215 10.18 17.19 -15.25
N GLU A 216 9.92 16.07 -15.93
CA GLU A 216 9.84 16.03 -17.39
C GLU A 216 8.69 16.90 -17.92
N ILE A 217 7.50 16.80 -17.30
CA ILE A 217 6.34 17.59 -17.68
C ILE A 217 6.53 19.07 -17.34
N ALA A 218 7.02 19.39 -16.14
CA ALA A 218 7.29 20.75 -15.74
C ALA A 218 8.30 21.42 -16.70
N LYS A 219 9.34 20.70 -17.10
CA LYS A 219 10.33 21.16 -18.09
C LYS A 219 9.72 21.33 -19.48
N GLN A 220 8.92 20.37 -19.94
CA GLN A 220 8.26 20.43 -21.26
C GLN A 220 7.38 21.67 -21.41
N TYR A 221 6.64 22.03 -20.36
CA TYR A 221 5.73 23.17 -20.36
C TYR A 221 6.29 24.42 -19.69
N LYS A 222 7.59 24.45 -19.37
CA LYS A 222 8.31 25.57 -18.74
C LYS A 222 7.67 26.06 -17.44
N ILE A 223 7.17 25.13 -16.62
CA ILE A 223 6.58 25.43 -15.32
C ILE A 223 7.73 25.57 -14.33
N LYS A 224 7.84 26.74 -13.67
CA LYS A 224 8.98 27.09 -12.82
C LYS A 224 10.35 26.86 -13.52
N ASP A 225 10.43 27.26 -14.78
CA ASP A 225 11.65 27.10 -15.56
C ASP A 225 12.84 27.85 -14.91
N GLY A 226 13.96 27.15 -14.77
CA GLY A 226 15.14 27.67 -14.08
C GLY A 226 15.05 27.67 -12.55
N TYR A 227 14.00 27.11 -11.95
CA TYR A 227 13.92 26.91 -10.50
C TYR A 227 14.61 25.62 -10.07
N LYS A 228 15.28 25.69 -8.91
CA LYS A 228 15.79 24.49 -8.22
C LYS A 228 14.68 23.90 -7.38
N VAL A 229 14.44 22.59 -7.54
CA VAL A 229 13.48 21.86 -6.70
C VAL A 229 14.15 21.50 -5.38
N LEU A 230 13.51 21.86 -4.27
CA LEU A 230 13.95 21.52 -2.92
C LEU A 230 13.53 20.08 -2.62
N ASP A 231 14.49 19.26 -2.15
CA ASP A 231 14.29 17.84 -1.93
C ASP A 231 13.73 17.56 -0.53
N TYR A 232 12.95 16.50 -0.41
CA TYR A 232 12.41 15.98 0.84
C TYR A 232 13.44 15.36 1.78
N SER A 233 14.52 14.83 1.25
CA SER A 233 15.53 14.11 2.04
C SER A 233 16.34 15.00 2.96
N GLY A 234 16.19 16.32 2.81
CA GLY A 234 16.84 17.30 3.66
C GLY A 234 16.10 18.63 3.57
N ASN A 235 15.17 18.86 4.47
CA ASN A 235 14.48 20.13 4.61
C ASN A 235 15.40 21.29 5.05
N GLU A 236 16.70 21.04 5.16
CA GLU A 236 17.68 22.03 5.64
C GLU A 236 17.66 23.33 4.84
N GLU A 237 17.52 23.25 3.51
CA GLU A 237 17.49 24.44 2.67
C GLU A 237 16.18 25.23 2.87
N SER A 238 15.05 24.55 2.93
CA SER A 238 13.75 25.17 3.24
C SER A 238 13.74 25.77 4.65
N ILE A 239 14.31 25.08 5.64
CA ILE A 239 14.45 25.59 7.02
C ILE A 239 15.36 26.83 7.06
N LYS A 240 16.45 26.87 6.29
CA LYS A 240 17.29 28.07 6.19
C LYS A 240 16.52 29.28 5.64
N LEU A 241 15.70 29.08 4.61
CA LEU A 241 14.86 30.15 4.07
C LEU A 241 13.82 30.63 5.08
N TRP A 242 13.22 29.74 5.86
CA TRP A 242 12.33 30.12 6.96
C TRP A 242 13.08 30.92 8.04
N ARG A 243 14.31 30.53 8.36
CA ARG A 243 15.14 31.27 9.32
C ARG A 243 15.46 32.68 8.82
N GLU A 244 15.79 32.84 7.52
CA GLU A 244 15.97 34.17 6.91
C GLU A 244 14.71 35.04 7.04
N VAL A 245 13.52 34.47 6.82
CA VAL A 245 12.24 35.19 7.02
C VAL A 245 12.08 35.62 8.48
N LEU A 246 12.47 34.78 9.43
CA LEU A 246 12.33 35.07 10.86
C LEU A 246 13.35 36.07 11.42
N GLU A 247 14.46 36.33 10.71
CA GLU A 247 15.42 37.38 11.12
C GLU A 247 14.80 38.77 11.17
N THR A 248 13.74 39.02 10.40
CA THR A 248 13.07 40.34 10.32
C THR A 248 11.68 40.35 10.96
N GLU A 249 11.21 39.24 11.48
CA GLU A 249 9.85 39.08 11.99
C GLU A 249 9.81 38.60 13.44
N VAL A 250 8.87 39.16 14.19
CA VAL A 250 8.61 38.73 15.58
C VAL A 250 7.42 37.77 15.58
N THR A 251 7.66 36.52 15.95
CA THR A 251 6.63 35.48 16.02
C THR A 251 6.90 34.52 17.19
N GLU A 252 5.88 33.83 17.64
CA GLU A 252 5.99 32.73 18.62
C GLU A 252 6.35 31.37 17.99
N PHE A 253 6.43 31.29 16.66
CA PHE A 253 6.66 30.05 15.91
C PHE A 253 8.11 29.97 15.46
N ASP A 254 8.72 28.80 15.62
CA ASP A 254 10.04 28.50 15.08
C ASP A 254 10.00 28.10 13.59
N GLU A 255 11.16 28.05 12.96
CA GLU A 255 11.31 27.70 11.56
C GLU A 255 10.81 26.31 11.22
N GLN A 256 10.94 25.33 12.13
CA GLN A 256 10.48 23.97 11.91
C GLN A 256 8.95 23.91 11.91
N PHE A 257 8.30 24.57 12.87
CA PHE A 257 6.84 24.64 12.92
C PHE A 257 6.26 25.28 11.65
N LEU A 258 6.84 26.39 11.21
CA LEU A 258 6.39 27.11 10.01
C LEU A 258 6.59 26.27 8.73
N TYR A 259 7.73 25.60 8.62
CA TYR A 259 7.97 24.66 7.53
C TYR A 259 6.93 23.54 7.49
N ASP A 260 6.72 22.90 8.62
CA ASP A 260 5.75 21.80 8.71
C ASP A 260 4.32 22.29 8.45
N GLU A 261 3.93 23.47 8.97
CA GLU A 261 2.60 24.04 8.70
C GLU A 261 2.43 24.38 7.22
N TYR A 262 3.49 24.91 6.59
CA TYR A 262 3.49 25.23 5.16
C TYR A 262 3.34 23.97 4.30
N ILE A 263 4.17 22.96 4.54
CA ILE A 263 4.17 21.73 3.73
C ILE A 263 2.94 20.87 4.03
N ASP A 264 2.62 20.64 5.32
CA ASP A 264 1.63 19.64 5.72
C ASP A 264 0.19 20.15 5.70
N VAL A 265 -0.01 21.46 5.79
CA VAL A 265 -1.34 22.05 5.82
C VAL A 265 -1.60 22.92 4.61
N ILE A 266 -0.70 23.81 4.24
CA ILE A 266 -0.93 24.75 3.16
C ILE A 266 -0.75 24.06 1.80
N ILE A 267 0.43 23.55 1.53
CA ILE A 267 0.74 22.93 0.21
C ILE A 267 0.04 21.60 0.03
N TYR A 268 0.02 20.74 1.07
CA TYR A 268 -0.56 19.40 1.00
C TYR A 268 -2.05 19.41 0.62
N PHE A 269 -2.81 20.36 1.16
CA PHE A 269 -4.23 20.51 0.83
C PHE A 269 -4.48 21.44 -0.38
N GLY A 270 -3.44 22.08 -0.90
CA GLY A 270 -3.53 22.98 -2.05
C GLY A 270 -4.16 24.33 -1.70
N ASN A 271 -3.96 24.82 -0.48
CA ASN A 271 -4.41 26.13 -0.07
C ASN A 271 -3.59 27.23 -0.77
N THR A 272 -4.22 27.96 -1.67
CA THR A 272 -3.56 28.99 -2.50
C THR A 272 -3.76 30.41 -1.98
N ASP A 273 -4.60 30.60 -0.99
CA ASP A 273 -4.95 31.90 -0.40
C ASP A 273 -5.24 31.80 1.10
N ALA A 274 -5.22 32.97 1.78
CA ALA A 274 -5.48 33.08 3.21
C ALA A 274 -6.84 32.50 3.62
N LYS A 275 -7.88 32.65 2.79
CA LYS A 275 -9.23 32.21 3.12
C LYS A 275 -9.31 30.69 3.15
N SER A 276 -8.75 30.00 2.15
CA SER A 276 -8.70 28.54 2.10
C SER A 276 -7.90 27.97 3.28
N TYR A 277 -6.75 28.57 3.63
CA TYR A 277 -5.98 28.16 4.78
C TYR A 277 -6.74 28.37 6.11
N MET A 278 -7.47 29.49 6.28
CA MET A 278 -8.28 29.74 7.47
C MET A 278 -9.35 28.68 7.70
N MET A 279 -9.90 28.13 6.63
CA MET A 279 -10.97 27.12 6.69
C MET A 279 -10.43 25.70 6.77
N GLN A 280 -9.12 25.50 6.52
CA GLN A 280 -8.51 24.17 6.46
C GLN A 280 -8.48 23.51 7.84
N GLN A 281 -8.99 22.29 7.93
CA GLN A 281 -8.78 21.44 9.10
C GLN A 281 -7.32 20.97 9.15
N ARG A 282 -6.69 21.15 10.32
CA ARG A 282 -5.30 20.76 10.56
C ARG A 282 -5.22 19.33 11.10
N VAL A 283 -5.60 18.38 10.23
CA VAL A 283 -5.59 16.96 10.60
C VAL A 283 -4.16 16.49 10.85
N GLY A 284 -3.92 15.84 11.99
CA GLY A 284 -2.59 15.32 12.37
C GLY A 284 -1.65 16.37 12.97
N ARG A 285 -2.13 17.59 13.25
CA ARG A 285 -1.34 18.64 13.90
C ARG A 285 -1.85 18.88 15.32
N THR A 286 -0.94 18.83 16.27
CA THR A 286 -1.24 18.82 17.71
C THR A 286 -1.61 20.18 18.28
N LYS A 287 -0.89 21.22 17.85
CA LYS A 287 -1.09 22.59 18.35
C LYS A 287 -2.30 23.23 17.66
N ALA A 288 -3.38 23.48 18.43
CA ALA A 288 -4.49 24.27 17.92
C ALA A 288 -4.03 25.70 17.63
N LEU A 289 -4.47 26.27 16.50
CA LEU A 289 -4.18 27.64 16.13
C LEU A 289 -5.45 28.50 16.18
N SER A 290 -5.37 29.65 16.84
CA SER A 290 -6.39 30.68 16.80
C SER A 290 -6.44 31.31 15.40
N ARG A 291 -7.56 31.95 15.08
CA ARG A 291 -7.72 32.70 13.82
C ARG A 291 -6.63 33.77 13.64
N LYS A 292 -6.25 34.46 14.71
CA LYS A 292 -5.19 35.48 14.68
C LYS A 292 -3.85 34.84 14.31
N GLN A 293 -3.48 33.75 14.97
CA GLN A 293 -2.24 33.01 14.66
C GLN A 293 -2.17 32.56 13.22
N ARG A 294 -3.28 32.03 12.65
CA ARG A 294 -3.32 31.66 11.24
C ARG A 294 -3.11 32.85 10.30
N ILE A 295 -3.67 34.03 10.64
CA ILE A 295 -3.44 35.27 9.87
C ILE A 295 -1.96 35.64 9.90
N ASP A 296 -1.34 35.59 11.08
CA ASP A 296 0.06 35.94 11.24
C ASP A 296 0.99 34.95 10.55
N ILE A 297 0.69 33.63 10.61
CA ILE A 297 1.39 32.60 9.84
C ILE A 297 1.27 32.87 8.33
N TRP A 298 0.07 33.22 7.84
CA TRP A 298 -0.11 33.48 6.42
C TRP A 298 0.74 34.64 5.92
N LYS A 299 0.90 35.71 6.67
CA LYS A 299 1.82 36.82 6.34
C LYS A 299 3.27 36.35 6.22
N LEU A 300 3.71 35.46 7.11
CA LEU A 300 5.04 34.84 7.04
C LEU A 300 5.16 33.94 5.82
N VAL A 301 4.12 33.20 5.46
CA VAL A 301 4.06 32.38 4.24
C VAL A 301 4.21 33.23 2.98
N GLU A 302 3.54 34.38 2.90
CA GLU A 302 3.68 35.30 1.77
C GLU A 302 5.13 35.78 1.60
N LYS A 303 5.81 36.09 2.71
CA LYS A 303 7.24 36.46 2.68
C LYS A 303 8.13 35.29 2.28
N TYR A 304 7.87 34.11 2.81
CA TYR A 304 8.60 32.89 2.44
C TYR A 304 8.46 32.57 0.94
N VAL A 305 7.24 32.67 0.40
CA VAL A 305 6.99 32.47 -1.03
C VAL A 305 7.69 33.52 -1.89
N ALA A 306 7.68 34.78 -1.45
CA ALA A 306 8.41 35.86 -2.14
C ALA A 306 9.92 35.58 -2.17
N LEU A 307 10.52 35.20 -1.03
CA LEU A 307 11.93 34.83 -0.93
C LEU A 307 12.30 33.64 -1.81
N LYS A 308 11.46 32.59 -1.83
CA LYS A 308 11.64 31.44 -2.74
C LYS A 308 11.66 31.85 -4.21
N ASN A 309 10.73 32.72 -4.62
CA ASN A 309 10.68 33.20 -5.99
C ASN A 309 11.92 34.03 -6.37
N GLU A 310 12.42 34.87 -5.46
CA GLU A 310 13.66 35.62 -5.62
C GLU A 310 14.86 34.69 -5.80
N ARG A 311 14.95 33.63 -4.97
CA ARG A 311 16.03 32.62 -5.01
C ARG A 311 15.84 31.57 -6.11
N LYS A 312 14.73 31.62 -6.85
CA LYS A 312 14.34 30.62 -7.87
C LYS A 312 14.38 29.18 -7.31
N VAL A 313 13.75 29.00 -6.17
CA VAL A 313 13.56 27.66 -5.58
C VAL A 313 12.07 27.36 -5.43
N VAL A 314 11.71 26.08 -5.50
CA VAL A 314 10.34 25.59 -5.37
C VAL A 314 10.31 24.30 -4.56
N ASP A 315 9.38 24.18 -3.62
CA ASP A 315 9.19 22.91 -2.91
C ASP A 315 8.58 21.86 -3.85
N ARG A 316 8.99 20.60 -3.68
CA ARG A 316 8.55 19.50 -4.54
C ARG A 316 7.02 19.39 -4.63
N LEU A 317 6.30 19.43 -3.51
CA LEU A 317 4.83 19.35 -3.51
C LEU A 317 4.16 20.59 -4.14
N GLU A 318 4.76 21.75 -4.01
CA GLU A 318 4.30 22.96 -4.68
C GLU A 318 4.39 22.79 -6.20
N LEU A 319 5.50 22.23 -6.70
CA LEU A 319 5.67 21.95 -8.13
C LEU A 319 4.61 20.96 -8.63
N PHE A 320 4.23 19.93 -7.84
CA PHE A 320 3.11 19.05 -8.15
C PHE A 320 1.80 19.83 -8.32
N ASN A 321 1.47 20.71 -7.36
CA ASN A 321 0.24 21.50 -7.39
C ASN A 321 0.21 22.46 -8.60
N GLU A 322 1.30 23.17 -8.87
CA GLU A 322 1.39 24.09 -10.00
C GLU A 322 1.30 23.37 -11.34
N THR A 323 1.98 22.22 -11.47
CA THR A 323 1.94 21.42 -12.70
C THR A 323 0.55 20.83 -12.90
N THR A 324 -0.09 20.32 -11.86
CA THR A 324 -1.47 19.83 -11.91
C THR A 324 -2.44 20.91 -12.37
N LYS A 325 -2.31 22.11 -11.79
CA LYS A 325 -3.13 23.26 -12.18
C LYS A 325 -2.94 23.61 -13.65
N TYR A 326 -1.69 23.73 -14.10
CA TYR A 326 -1.38 24.05 -15.50
C TYR A 326 -1.98 23.02 -16.47
N LEU A 327 -1.82 21.71 -16.19
CA LEU A 327 -2.38 20.65 -17.02
C LEU A 327 -3.92 20.73 -17.10
N ASN A 328 -4.57 21.02 -15.98
CA ASN A 328 -6.03 21.12 -15.92
C ASN A 328 -6.54 22.37 -16.64
N ASP A 329 -5.94 23.52 -16.40
CA ASP A 329 -6.33 24.81 -17.02
C ASP A 329 -6.19 24.78 -18.55
N ASN A 330 -5.22 24.02 -19.06
CA ASN A 330 -4.96 23.87 -20.50
C ASN A 330 -5.56 22.59 -21.10
N ASN A 331 -6.28 21.78 -20.32
CA ASN A 331 -6.87 20.50 -20.72
C ASN A 331 -5.85 19.54 -21.38
N ILE A 332 -4.62 19.49 -20.83
CA ILE A 332 -3.53 18.64 -21.34
C ILE A 332 -3.57 17.29 -20.63
N ARG A 333 -3.61 16.21 -21.42
CA ARG A 333 -3.66 14.81 -20.93
C ARG A 333 -2.63 13.99 -21.72
N PRO A 334 -1.37 13.91 -21.25
CA PRO A 334 -0.27 13.32 -22.03
C PRO A 334 -0.37 11.80 -22.20
N TYR A 335 -1.13 11.12 -21.34
CA TYR A 335 -1.28 9.67 -21.37
C TYR A 335 -2.73 9.25 -21.64
N THR A 336 -2.89 8.04 -22.21
CA THR A 336 -4.21 7.41 -22.41
C THR A 336 -4.61 6.55 -21.22
N ASN A 337 -3.61 5.96 -20.54
CA ASN A 337 -3.80 5.05 -19.41
C ASN A 337 -2.66 5.24 -18.43
N ILE A 338 -2.92 5.07 -17.14
CA ILE A 338 -1.90 5.09 -16.09
C ILE A 338 -2.04 3.84 -15.23
N ILE A 339 -0.92 3.21 -14.95
CA ILE A 339 -0.78 2.16 -13.94
C ILE A 339 0.12 2.72 -12.84
N ALA A 340 -0.40 2.78 -11.61
CA ALA A 340 0.36 3.26 -10.46
C ALA A 340 0.46 2.16 -9.41
N ASP A 341 1.69 1.66 -9.21
CA ASP A 341 1.97 0.66 -8.19
C ASP A 341 2.39 1.30 -6.87
N GLU A 342 2.11 0.63 -5.75
CA GLU A 342 2.35 1.12 -4.39
C GLU A 342 1.59 2.41 -4.07
N PHE A 343 0.29 2.49 -4.43
CA PHE A 343 -0.53 3.70 -4.28
C PHE A 343 -0.54 4.25 -2.84
N GLN A 344 -0.33 3.44 -1.83
CA GLN A 344 -0.34 3.85 -0.43
C GLN A 344 0.80 4.81 -0.06
N ASP A 345 1.79 4.96 -0.93
CA ASP A 345 2.93 5.87 -0.71
C ASP A 345 2.74 7.24 -1.34
N PHE A 346 1.79 7.38 -2.27
CA PHE A 346 1.52 8.67 -2.89
C PHE A 346 0.78 9.61 -1.94
N SER A 347 1.15 10.88 -1.96
CA SER A 347 0.40 11.95 -1.28
C SER A 347 -0.79 12.43 -2.10
N ASN A 348 -1.70 13.20 -1.49
CA ASN A 348 -2.83 13.79 -2.23
C ASN A 348 -2.40 14.69 -3.40
N PRO A 349 -1.37 15.56 -3.30
CA PRO A 349 -0.85 16.30 -4.46
C PRO A 349 -0.37 15.39 -5.59
N GLU A 350 0.32 14.30 -5.27
CA GLU A 350 0.80 13.31 -6.25
C GLU A 350 -0.35 12.56 -6.92
N LEU A 351 -1.39 12.18 -6.16
CA LEU A 351 -2.59 11.55 -6.72
C LEU A 351 -3.39 12.51 -7.62
N LYS A 352 -3.52 13.79 -7.23
CA LYS A 352 -4.12 14.84 -8.09
C LYS A 352 -3.33 15.02 -9.38
N PHE A 353 -2.01 15.01 -9.29
CA PHE A 353 -1.14 15.06 -10.45
C PHE A 353 -1.35 13.85 -11.35
N LEU A 354 -1.33 12.61 -10.83
CA LEU A 354 -1.64 11.41 -11.60
C LEU A 354 -3.00 11.51 -12.29
N ARG A 355 -4.04 11.98 -11.58
CA ARG A 355 -5.36 12.16 -12.17
C ARG A 355 -5.34 13.17 -13.32
N SER A 356 -4.54 14.24 -13.21
CA SER A 356 -4.44 15.28 -14.24
C SER A 356 -3.73 14.83 -15.52
N LEU A 357 -2.98 13.73 -15.48
CA LEU A 357 -2.20 13.23 -16.62
C LEU A 357 -3.03 12.42 -17.62
N VAL A 358 -4.24 11.98 -17.26
CA VAL A 358 -5.09 11.14 -18.09
C VAL A 358 -6.52 11.65 -18.06
N ALA A 359 -7.24 11.55 -19.16
CA ALA A 359 -8.67 11.87 -19.21
C ALA A 359 -9.49 10.81 -18.44
N GLU A 360 -10.58 11.22 -17.81
CA GLU A 360 -11.53 10.27 -17.24
C GLU A 360 -12.17 9.44 -18.35
N GLY A 361 -12.22 8.12 -18.14
CA GLY A 361 -12.81 7.25 -19.15
C GLY A 361 -12.40 5.80 -19.01
N LYS A 362 -12.62 5.02 -20.05
CA LYS A 362 -12.33 3.59 -20.09
C LYS A 362 -10.86 3.30 -19.79
N ASN A 363 -10.61 2.46 -18.77
CA ASN A 363 -9.27 1.99 -18.40
C ASN A 363 -8.27 3.10 -18.04
N ASP A 364 -8.74 4.23 -17.52
CA ASP A 364 -7.91 5.42 -17.28
C ASP A 364 -6.82 5.21 -16.23
N LEU A 365 -7.17 4.78 -15.02
CA LEU A 365 -6.23 4.52 -13.93
C LEU A 365 -6.37 3.08 -13.42
N PHE A 366 -5.24 2.40 -13.24
CA PHE A 366 -5.14 1.12 -12.55
C PHE A 366 -4.18 1.26 -11.38
N LEU A 367 -4.71 1.23 -10.16
CA LEU A 367 -3.97 1.51 -8.94
C LEU A 367 -3.75 0.21 -8.18
N THR A 368 -2.49 -0.14 -7.88
CA THR A 368 -2.16 -1.30 -7.06
C THR A 368 -1.45 -0.89 -5.78
N GLY A 369 -1.75 -1.55 -4.65
CA GLY A 369 -1.11 -1.20 -3.39
C GLY A 369 -1.59 -2.01 -2.19
N ASP A 370 -0.98 -1.72 -1.04
CA ASP A 370 -1.29 -2.35 0.24
C ASP A 370 -1.33 -1.28 1.35
N PRO A 371 -2.51 -0.87 1.82
CA PRO A 371 -2.62 0.11 2.90
C PRO A 371 -1.87 -0.28 4.18
N MET A 372 -1.69 -1.59 4.44
CA MET A 372 -0.96 -2.08 5.61
C MET A 372 0.56 -1.93 5.48
N GLN A 373 1.08 -1.77 4.25
CA GLN A 373 2.49 -1.48 3.96
C GLN A 373 2.82 0.02 3.93
N ARG A 374 1.92 0.86 4.42
CA ARG A 374 2.18 2.29 4.57
C ARG A 374 3.13 2.54 5.73
N ILE A 375 4.39 2.76 5.42
CA ILE A 375 5.46 3.01 6.40
C ILE A 375 5.85 4.48 6.53
N TYR A 376 5.44 5.31 5.59
CA TYR A 376 5.65 6.77 5.62
C TYR A 376 4.43 7.41 6.27
N SER A 377 4.61 7.81 7.54
CA SER A 377 3.54 8.34 8.39
C SER A 377 3.19 9.81 8.08
N GLY A 378 2.02 10.23 8.51
CA GLY A 378 1.68 11.60 8.81
C GLY A 378 0.59 12.24 7.95
N ARG A 379 0.14 11.70 6.82
CA ARG A 379 -0.85 12.40 5.99
C ARG A 379 -1.92 11.43 5.50
N LYS A 380 -3.19 11.71 5.83
CA LYS A 380 -4.29 10.92 5.29
C LYS A 380 -4.38 11.12 3.78
N ILE A 381 -4.35 10.01 3.06
CA ILE A 381 -4.64 9.97 1.63
C ILE A 381 -6.17 9.85 1.48
N ASN A 382 -6.71 10.52 0.48
CA ASN A 382 -8.11 10.39 0.14
C ASN A 382 -8.27 10.45 -1.38
N PHE A 383 -8.63 9.33 -1.98
CA PHE A 383 -8.82 9.22 -3.43
C PHE A 383 -9.91 10.16 -3.94
N SER A 384 -11.03 10.25 -3.24
CA SER A 384 -12.13 11.15 -3.62
C SER A 384 -11.69 12.62 -3.62
N ALA A 385 -10.85 13.05 -2.64
CA ALA A 385 -10.28 14.40 -2.60
C ALA A 385 -9.26 14.66 -3.72
N ALA A 386 -8.69 13.61 -4.30
CA ALA A 386 -7.81 13.68 -5.46
C ALA A 386 -8.58 13.60 -6.81
N GLY A 387 -9.91 13.51 -6.78
CA GLY A 387 -10.73 13.35 -7.99
C GLY A 387 -10.69 11.92 -8.57
N ILE A 388 -10.34 10.93 -7.74
CA ILE A 388 -10.23 9.53 -8.14
C ILE A 388 -11.36 8.75 -7.46
N ASN A 389 -12.30 8.21 -8.24
CA ASN A 389 -13.39 7.41 -7.72
C ASN A 389 -13.03 5.91 -7.80
N VAL A 390 -12.86 5.28 -6.63
CA VAL A 390 -12.52 3.84 -6.49
C VAL A 390 -13.52 3.08 -5.62
N ARG A 391 -14.72 3.63 -5.39
CA ARG A 391 -15.73 3.03 -4.53
C ARG A 391 -16.46 1.87 -5.18
N GLY A 392 -16.96 0.96 -4.35
CA GLY A 392 -17.77 -0.18 -4.75
C GLY A 392 -16.99 -1.11 -5.69
N VAL A 393 -17.61 -1.47 -6.80
CA VAL A 393 -17.07 -2.37 -7.84
C VAL A 393 -15.71 -1.97 -8.42
N ARG A 394 -15.27 -0.74 -8.16
CA ARG A 394 -13.96 -0.23 -8.59
C ARG A 394 -12.82 -0.54 -7.60
N SER A 395 -13.12 -1.15 -6.47
CA SER A 395 -12.15 -1.64 -5.49
C SER A 395 -12.12 -3.16 -5.53
N ARG A 396 -10.97 -3.73 -5.80
CA ARG A 396 -10.72 -5.17 -5.88
C ARG A 396 -9.68 -5.57 -4.87
N ARG A 397 -9.79 -6.79 -4.30
CA ARG A 397 -8.83 -7.28 -3.32
C ARG A 397 -8.24 -8.61 -3.76
N LEU A 398 -6.89 -8.68 -3.72
CA LEU A 398 -6.15 -9.93 -3.90
C LEU A 398 -5.96 -10.59 -2.54
N LYS A 399 -6.50 -11.79 -2.37
CA LYS A 399 -6.49 -12.51 -1.08
C LYS A 399 -5.41 -13.58 -1.01
N ILE A 400 -4.95 -14.11 -2.13
CA ILE A 400 -4.03 -15.25 -2.20
C ILE A 400 -2.58 -14.77 -2.22
N ASN A 401 -1.80 -15.21 -1.23
CA ASN A 401 -0.36 -14.96 -1.15
C ASN A 401 0.39 -16.15 -1.76
N TYR A 402 1.20 -15.86 -2.76
CA TYR A 402 2.02 -16.87 -3.47
C TYR A 402 3.49 -16.84 -3.06
N ARG A 403 3.90 -15.84 -2.27
CA ARG A 403 5.32 -15.50 -2.07
C ARG A 403 5.88 -16.06 -0.79
N THR A 404 5.20 -15.80 0.31
CA THR A 404 5.67 -16.16 1.65
C THR A 404 4.97 -17.40 2.16
N THR A 405 5.68 -18.22 2.93
CA THR A 405 5.11 -19.39 3.60
C THR A 405 4.04 -18.98 4.61
N GLU A 406 3.12 -19.90 4.91
CA GLU A 406 2.05 -19.67 5.90
C GLU A 406 2.59 -19.28 7.29
N PRO A 407 3.67 -19.92 7.83
CA PRO A 407 4.27 -19.49 9.09
C PRO A 407 4.76 -18.03 9.07
N ILE A 408 5.43 -17.60 8.00
CA ILE A 408 5.89 -16.20 7.86
C ILE A 408 4.70 -15.26 7.80
N LYS A 409 3.69 -15.56 6.98
CA LYS A 409 2.47 -14.75 6.86
C LYS A 409 1.78 -14.61 8.22
N ARG A 410 1.61 -15.71 8.95
CA ARG A 410 0.94 -15.71 10.27
C ARG A 410 1.64 -14.81 11.28
N VAL A 411 2.95 -14.85 11.33
CA VAL A 411 3.74 -13.96 12.20
C VAL A 411 3.59 -12.51 11.75
N ALA A 412 3.73 -12.22 10.48
CA ALA A 412 3.58 -10.86 9.94
C ALA A 412 2.18 -10.28 10.22
N VAL A 413 1.12 -11.05 9.96
CA VAL A 413 -0.26 -10.65 10.26
C VAL A 413 -0.46 -10.47 11.78
N GLY A 414 0.19 -11.28 12.61
CA GLY A 414 0.17 -11.13 14.07
C GLY A 414 0.64 -9.74 14.54
N VAL A 415 1.66 -9.18 13.89
CA VAL A 415 2.19 -7.85 14.21
C VAL A 415 1.17 -6.72 13.98
N ILE A 416 0.37 -6.85 12.93
CA ILE A 416 -0.63 -5.83 12.55
C ILE A 416 -2.05 -6.13 13.08
N LYS A 417 -2.24 -7.26 13.73
CA LYS A 417 -3.54 -7.68 14.27
C LYS A 417 -4.10 -6.66 15.27
N GLY A 418 -5.39 -6.37 15.15
CA GLY A 418 -6.08 -5.40 16.03
C GLY A 418 -5.87 -3.93 15.65
N GLN A 419 -5.13 -3.64 14.59
CA GLN A 419 -5.06 -2.30 14.02
C GLN A 419 -6.16 -2.11 12.97
N VAL A 420 -6.66 -0.88 12.89
CA VAL A 420 -7.58 -0.44 11.85
C VAL A 420 -6.79 0.33 10.81
N TYR A 421 -6.75 -0.18 9.59
CA TYR A 421 -6.11 0.49 8.46
C TYR A 421 -7.17 1.18 7.60
N ASP A 422 -6.90 2.42 7.24
CA ASP A 422 -7.74 3.20 6.32
C ASP A 422 -7.57 2.65 4.90
N ASP A 423 -8.66 2.38 4.22
CA ASP A 423 -8.65 1.96 2.80
C ASP A 423 -8.34 3.11 1.83
N MET A 424 -8.11 4.31 2.37
CA MET A 424 -7.81 5.57 1.68
C MET A 424 -8.99 6.16 0.88
N ASP A 425 -10.21 5.68 1.13
CA ASP A 425 -11.43 6.25 0.56
C ASP A 425 -12.58 6.39 1.58
N GLY A 426 -12.24 6.34 2.87
CA GLY A 426 -13.15 6.55 4.00
C GLY A 426 -13.72 5.26 4.60
N GLY A 427 -13.28 4.09 4.11
CA GLY A 427 -13.55 2.77 4.69
C GLY A 427 -12.36 2.21 5.47
N THR A 428 -12.41 0.92 5.76
CA THR A 428 -11.34 0.20 6.47
C THR A 428 -10.84 -0.98 5.65
N GLU A 429 -9.51 -1.16 5.59
CA GLU A 429 -8.92 -2.34 4.98
C GLU A 429 -8.94 -3.53 5.94
N SER A 430 -9.24 -4.72 5.43
CA SER A 430 -9.34 -5.95 6.21
C SER A 430 -8.30 -6.98 5.75
N ILE A 431 -7.80 -7.77 6.70
CA ILE A 431 -6.93 -8.94 6.43
C ILE A 431 -7.71 -10.26 6.35
N LYS A 432 -9.05 -10.21 6.45
CA LYS A 432 -9.88 -11.41 6.36
C LYS A 432 -9.72 -12.07 5.00
N GLY A 433 -9.70 -13.40 4.99
CA GLY A 433 -9.53 -14.19 3.75
C GLY A 433 -8.13 -14.15 3.13
N TYR A 434 -7.12 -13.54 3.79
CA TYR A 434 -5.73 -13.54 3.32
C TYR A 434 -5.07 -14.89 3.63
N VAL A 435 -4.89 -15.71 2.61
CA VAL A 435 -4.36 -17.08 2.71
C VAL A 435 -3.03 -17.21 1.97
N SER A 436 -2.13 -18.09 2.46
CA SER A 436 -0.91 -18.44 1.72
C SER A 436 -1.10 -19.78 1.03
N LEU A 437 -0.67 -19.88 -0.23
CA LEU A 437 -0.62 -21.15 -0.96
C LEU A 437 0.54 -22.04 -0.50
N ILE A 438 1.57 -21.47 0.11
CA ILE A 438 2.73 -22.23 0.61
C ILE A 438 2.44 -22.56 2.07
N HIS A 439 1.84 -23.73 2.34
CA HIS A 439 1.43 -24.14 3.68
C HIS A 439 2.59 -24.58 4.55
N GLY A 440 3.66 -25.14 3.97
CA GLY A 440 4.88 -25.57 4.65
C GLY A 440 5.82 -24.42 5.00
N GLY A 441 7.00 -24.74 5.51
CA GLY A 441 8.07 -23.82 5.83
C GLY A 441 8.33 -23.69 7.33
N GLU A 442 9.47 -23.10 7.67
CA GLU A 442 9.87 -22.90 9.05
C GLU A 442 9.16 -21.71 9.68
N THR A 443 8.83 -21.83 10.97
CA THR A 443 8.31 -20.71 11.75
C THR A 443 9.43 -19.68 11.97
N PRO A 444 9.16 -18.38 11.75
CA PRO A 444 10.13 -17.33 12.06
C PRO A 444 10.65 -17.43 13.48
N LEU A 445 11.98 -17.32 13.64
CA LEU A 445 12.64 -17.36 14.95
C LEU A 445 12.84 -15.95 15.48
N TYR A 446 12.52 -15.75 16.76
CA TYR A 446 12.82 -14.51 17.46
C TYR A 446 13.65 -14.79 18.72
N LYS A 447 14.83 -14.19 18.84
CA LYS A 447 15.76 -14.38 19.94
C LYS A 447 16.15 -13.05 20.57
N ILE A 448 16.12 -13.01 21.90
CA ILE A 448 16.72 -11.93 22.68
C ILE A 448 18.03 -12.45 23.27
N VAL A 449 19.07 -11.67 23.11
CA VAL A 449 20.41 -11.93 23.60
C VAL A 449 20.83 -10.88 24.65
N ASP A 450 21.95 -11.10 25.33
CA ASP A 450 22.35 -10.29 26.48
C ASP A 450 22.85 -8.88 26.08
N ASN A 451 23.54 -8.78 24.95
CA ASN A 451 24.18 -7.54 24.52
C ASN A 451 24.34 -7.45 22.98
N ALA A 452 24.81 -6.30 22.49
CA ALA A 452 24.98 -6.04 21.07
C ALA A 452 26.04 -6.97 20.40
N ASN A 453 27.08 -7.41 21.12
CA ASN A 453 28.05 -8.31 20.53
C ASN A 453 27.46 -9.71 20.31
N ASP A 454 26.67 -10.21 21.28
CA ASP A 454 25.96 -11.49 21.15
C ASP A 454 24.93 -11.45 20.03
N GLU A 455 24.31 -10.27 19.79
CA GLU A 455 23.41 -10.05 18.63
C GLU A 455 24.15 -10.26 17.31
N VAL A 456 25.33 -9.66 17.17
CA VAL A 456 26.16 -9.82 15.97
C VAL A 456 26.62 -11.26 15.79
N MET A 457 27.07 -11.91 16.86
CA MET A 457 27.51 -13.31 16.84
C MET A 457 26.39 -14.26 16.43
N GLN A 458 25.15 -14.02 16.93
CA GLN A 458 23.99 -14.81 16.54
C GLN A 458 23.64 -14.65 15.05
N ILE A 459 23.77 -13.45 14.51
CA ILE A 459 23.55 -13.20 13.06
C ILE A 459 24.57 -13.97 12.23
N VAL A 460 25.84 -13.91 12.59
CA VAL A 460 26.92 -14.65 11.90
C VAL A 460 26.67 -16.15 11.95
N GLU A 461 26.22 -16.67 13.09
CA GLU A 461 25.84 -18.08 13.23
C GLU A 461 24.72 -18.46 12.26
N TRP A 462 23.66 -17.69 12.18
CA TRP A 462 22.54 -17.95 11.25
C TRP A 462 22.97 -17.85 9.78
N VAL A 463 23.85 -16.92 9.44
CA VAL A 463 24.43 -16.84 8.09
C VAL A 463 25.19 -18.12 7.75
N ASN A 464 26.00 -18.62 8.68
CA ASN A 464 26.77 -19.88 8.49
C ASN A 464 25.81 -21.08 8.35
N GLN A 465 24.76 -21.16 9.15
CA GLN A 465 23.73 -22.20 9.04
C GLN A 465 23.03 -22.14 7.66
N CYS A 466 22.68 -20.95 7.18
CA CYS A 466 22.07 -20.77 5.85
C CYS A 466 23.02 -21.27 4.74
N THR A 467 24.30 -20.92 4.79
CA THR A 467 25.27 -21.35 3.77
C THR A 467 25.55 -22.85 3.81
N GLN A 468 25.52 -23.47 4.99
CA GLN A 468 25.62 -24.94 5.16
C GLN A 468 24.40 -25.67 4.56
N ASN A 469 23.24 -24.99 4.46
CA ASN A 469 22.02 -25.49 3.82
C ASN A 469 21.88 -25.01 2.37
N ASP A 470 22.98 -24.78 1.66
CA ASP A 470 23.05 -24.40 0.24
C ASP A 470 22.33 -23.08 -0.13
N ILE A 471 22.08 -22.19 0.85
CA ILE A 471 21.54 -20.86 0.59
C ILE A 471 22.69 -19.93 0.20
N LEU A 472 22.59 -19.32 -0.97
CA LEU A 472 23.63 -18.42 -1.46
C LEU A 472 23.62 -17.10 -0.71
N LEU A 473 24.78 -16.51 -0.43
CA LEU A 473 24.90 -15.21 0.27
C LEU A 473 24.07 -14.10 -0.39
N LYS A 474 23.96 -14.11 -1.72
CA LYS A 474 23.15 -13.13 -2.47
C LYS A 474 21.64 -13.21 -2.17
N ASP A 475 21.17 -14.35 -1.67
CA ASP A 475 19.77 -14.62 -1.34
C ASP A 475 19.44 -14.26 0.12
N ILE A 476 20.45 -13.79 0.89
CA ILE A 476 20.32 -13.38 2.29
C ILE A 476 20.33 -11.85 2.38
N CYS A 477 19.39 -11.31 3.15
CA CYS A 477 19.38 -9.90 3.53
C CYS A 477 19.41 -9.76 5.05
N ILE A 478 20.27 -8.89 5.55
CA ILE A 478 20.27 -8.47 6.95
C ILE A 478 19.78 -7.01 6.98
N ALA A 479 18.73 -6.77 7.74
CA ALA A 479 18.14 -5.45 7.86
C ALA A 479 18.08 -5.00 9.32
N SER A 480 18.16 -3.67 9.53
CA SER A 480 18.05 -3.07 10.87
C SER A 480 17.22 -1.78 10.83
N PRO A 481 16.76 -1.27 11.98
CA PRO A 481 16.07 0.02 12.06
C PRO A 481 16.90 1.20 11.54
N SER A 482 18.23 1.15 11.68
CA SER A 482 19.14 2.18 11.17
C SER A 482 20.49 1.59 10.76
N MET A 483 21.17 2.21 9.79
CA MET A 483 22.51 1.76 9.36
C MET A 483 23.58 1.87 10.47
N GLY A 484 23.35 2.76 11.45
CA GLY A 484 24.27 2.92 12.58
C GLY A 484 24.43 1.66 13.41
N LEU A 485 23.37 0.86 13.54
CA LEU A 485 23.37 -0.41 14.28
C LEU A 485 24.19 -1.51 13.59
N MET A 486 24.48 -1.39 12.30
CA MET A 486 25.17 -2.41 11.52
C MET A 486 26.70 -2.26 11.48
N LYS A 487 27.28 -1.26 12.13
CA LYS A 487 28.74 -1.00 12.05
C LYS A 487 29.56 -2.18 12.58
N ASP A 488 29.18 -2.70 13.75
CA ASP A 488 29.87 -3.82 14.36
C ASP A 488 29.68 -5.11 13.56
N LEU A 489 28.45 -5.31 13.02
CA LEU A 489 28.17 -6.42 12.11
C LEU A 489 29.04 -6.37 10.86
N GLN A 490 29.19 -5.20 10.22
CA GLN A 490 30.07 -5.05 9.04
C GLN A 490 31.52 -5.43 9.35
N SER A 491 32.04 -5.04 10.52
CA SER A 491 33.37 -5.40 10.98
C SER A 491 33.50 -6.92 11.18
N HIS A 492 32.50 -7.57 11.78
CA HIS A 492 32.51 -9.02 11.99
C HIS A 492 32.38 -9.83 10.69
N LEU A 493 31.53 -9.37 9.75
CA LEU A 493 31.42 -10.00 8.43
C LEU A 493 32.76 -9.92 7.67
N HIS A 494 33.45 -8.78 7.77
CA HIS A 494 34.76 -8.59 7.15
C HIS A 494 35.83 -9.52 7.78
N VAL A 495 35.87 -9.64 9.12
CA VAL A 495 36.82 -10.51 9.82
C VAL A 495 36.55 -11.98 9.48
N ASN A 496 35.32 -12.39 9.25
CA ASN A 496 34.95 -13.77 8.90
C ASN A 496 34.98 -14.03 7.38
N ASP A 497 35.48 -13.10 6.57
CA ASP A 497 35.59 -13.18 5.10
C ASP A 497 34.23 -13.43 4.41
N ILE A 498 33.15 -12.91 5.01
CA ILE A 498 31.79 -12.99 4.48
C ILE A 498 31.52 -11.75 3.61
N ALA A 499 31.38 -11.95 2.31
CA ALA A 499 31.11 -10.89 1.36
C ALA A 499 29.74 -10.24 1.60
N TYR A 500 29.67 -8.90 1.64
CA TYR A 500 28.44 -8.16 1.77
C TYR A 500 28.41 -6.90 0.89
N LYS A 501 27.22 -6.37 0.68
CA LYS A 501 26.97 -5.08 0.03
C LYS A 501 25.95 -4.28 0.82
N VAL A 502 26.13 -2.97 0.90
CA VAL A 502 25.16 -2.06 1.50
C VAL A 502 24.22 -1.56 0.40
N LEU A 503 22.93 -1.86 0.54
CA LEU A 503 21.91 -1.35 -0.37
C LEU A 503 21.59 0.10 0.04
N LYS A 504 22.07 1.04 -0.78
CA LYS A 504 21.61 2.44 -0.75
C LYS A 504 20.55 2.59 -1.83
N GLY A 505 19.55 3.43 -1.66
CA GLY A 505 18.34 3.56 -2.50
C GLY A 505 18.47 3.52 -4.04
N THR A 506 19.68 3.33 -4.58
CA THR A 506 19.98 3.19 -6.02
C THR A 506 20.75 1.90 -6.36
N SER A 507 20.97 0.98 -5.41
CA SER A 507 21.79 -0.20 -5.62
C SER A 507 20.97 -1.37 -6.16
N LYS A 508 21.40 -1.98 -7.28
CA LYS A 508 20.77 -3.19 -7.83
C LYS A 508 20.92 -4.39 -6.86
N VAL A 509 19.84 -5.08 -6.61
CA VAL A 509 19.86 -6.38 -5.93
C VAL A 509 20.44 -7.42 -6.90
N GLY A 510 21.45 -8.17 -6.49
CA GLY A 510 21.98 -9.30 -7.28
C GLY A 510 23.26 -9.04 -8.08
N SER A 511 23.80 -7.82 -8.13
CA SER A 511 25.04 -7.53 -8.89
C SER A 511 26.34 -8.04 -8.23
N ASN A 512 26.32 -8.43 -6.95
CA ASN A 512 27.45 -9.01 -6.22
C ASN A 512 27.00 -10.27 -5.45
N ASN A 513 27.90 -11.24 -5.32
CA ASN A 513 27.62 -12.53 -4.64
C ASN A 513 27.53 -12.43 -3.10
N GLY A 514 27.49 -11.25 -2.50
CA GLY A 514 27.48 -11.03 -1.07
C GLY A 514 26.09 -10.76 -0.47
N ILE A 515 26.02 -10.85 0.88
CA ILE A 515 24.84 -10.53 1.68
C ILE A 515 24.40 -9.09 1.46
N SER A 516 23.11 -8.85 1.38
CA SER A 516 22.54 -7.49 1.29
C SER A 516 22.34 -6.90 2.69
N LEU A 517 22.92 -5.73 2.97
CA LEU A 517 22.71 -4.99 4.21
C LEU A 517 21.86 -3.74 3.93
N CYS A 518 20.77 -3.52 4.67
CA CYS A 518 19.93 -2.35 4.46
C CYS A 518 19.13 -1.95 5.71
N THR A 519 18.43 -0.83 5.66
CA THR A 519 17.45 -0.49 6.70
C THR A 519 16.10 -1.16 6.42
N PHE A 520 15.25 -1.29 7.45
CA PHE A 520 13.88 -1.80 7.28
C PHE A 520 13.11 -1.01 6.21
N HIS A 521 13.29 0.30 6.13
CA HIS A 521 12.68 1.14 5.09
C HIS A 521 13.16 0.78 3.69
N SER A 522 14.45 0.47 3.54
CA SER A 522 15.06 0.12 2.25
C SER A 522 14.70 -1.29 1.78
N LEU A 523 14.12 -2.13 2.64
CA LEU A 523 13.58 -3.45 2.26
C LEU A 523 12.35 -3.36 1.38
N LYS A 524 11.64 -2.22 1.41
CA LYS A 524 10.39 -2.08 0.64
C LYS A 524 10.62 -2.31 -0.85
N GLY A 525 9.79 -3.17 -1.45
CA GLY A 525 9.91 -3.55 -2.87
C GLY A 525 10.98 -4.59 -3.19
N LEU A 526 11.78 -5.03 -2.21
CA LEU A 526 12.79 -6.08 -2.37
C LEU A 526 12.28 -7.43 -1.84
N GLU A 527 12.95 -8.51 -2.24
CA GLU A 527 12.64 -9.88 -1.82
C GLU A 527 13.90 -10.72 -1.72
N PHE A 528 13.94 -11.59 -0.72
CA PHE A 528 15.05 -12.47 -0.44
C PHE A 528 14.56 -13.85 -0.01
N LYS A 529 15.36 -14.90 -0.17
CA LYS A 529 15.03 -16.21 0.41
C LYS A 529 15.05 -16.14 1.93
N VAL A 530 16.06 -15.48 2.48
CA VAL A 530 16.26 -15.33 3.93
C VAL A 530 16.34 -13.86 4.30
N VAL A 531 15.59 -13.46 5.31
CA VAL A 531 15.68 -12.13 5.92
C VAL A 531 16.05 -12.26 7.40
N ILE A 532 17.12 -11.60 7.80
CA ILE A 532 17.57 -11.50 9.18
C ILE A 532 17.31 -10.07 9.66
N LEU A 533 16.48 -9.91 10.67
CA LEU A 533 16.13 -8.62 11.25
C LEU A 533 16.93 -8.40 12.53
N MET A 534 17.82 -7.42 12.51
CA MET A 534 18.67 -6.99 13.62
C MET A 534 18.03 -5.81 14.36
N GLY A 535 18.24 -5.70 15.66
CA GLY A 535 17.76 -4.58 16.47
C GLY A 535 16.26 -4.66 16.78
N VAL A 536 15.68 -5.87 16.78
CA VAL A 536 14.25 -6.08 17.06
C VAL A 536 14.04 -6.13 18.57
N ASN A 537 13.80 -4.99 19.18
CA ASN A 537 13.55 -4.82 20.61
C ASN A 537 12.57 -3.67 20.87
N GLU A 538 12.08 -3.52 22.11
CA GLU A 538 11.08 -2.51 22.46
C GLU A 538 11.60 -1.06 22.25
N ARG A 539 12.91 -0.83 22.39
CA ARG A 539 13.51 0.49 22.15
C ARG A 539 13.40 0.94 20.70
N ASN A 540 13.63 0.04 19.75
CA ASN A 540 13.65 0.35 18.31
C ASN A 540 12.29 0.18 17.65
N ILE A 541 11.50 -0.78 18.14
CA ILE A 541 10.17 -1.13 17.63
C ILE A 541 9.21 -1.22 18.82
N PRO A 542 8.79 -0.08 19.38
CA PRO A 542 7.95 -0.06 20.55
C PRO A 542 6.55 -0.62 20.27
N SER A 543 6.06 -1.43 21.19
CA SER A 543 4.71 -2.01 21.16
C SER A 543 3.68 -1.11 21.82
N LYS A 544 4.11 -0.25 22.74
CA LYS A 544 3.27 0.65 23.56
C LYS A 544 3.86 2.05 23.59
N ALA A 545 2.97 3.05 23.68
CA ALA A 545 3.37 4.43 23.91
C ALA A 545 3.81 4.63 25.37
N THR A 546 4.85 5.42 25.56
CA THR A 546 5.36 5.85 26.87
C THR A 546 5.47 7.38 26.91
N ASP A 547 5.93 7.95 28.03
CA ASP A 547 6.23 9.38 28.13
C ASP A 547 7.73 9.67 27.97
N SER A 548 8.53 8.66 27.68
CA SER A 548 9.96 8.76 27.38
C SER A 548 10.25 8.75 25.87
N TYR A 549 11.50 8.98 25.51
CA TYR A 549 11.93 8.85 24.11
C TYR A 549 11.50 7.50 23.50
N PRO A 550 10.97 7.44 22.26
CA PRO A 550 10.84 8.52 21.29
C PRO A 550 9.53 9.35 21.37
N PHE A 551 8.71 9.11 22.37
CA PHE A 551 7.34 9.68 22.46
C PHE A 551 7.27 11.07 23.15
N ASN A 552 8.42 11.63 23.57
CA ASN A 552 8.46 12.91 24.23
C ASN A 552 7.87 14.03 23.35
N GLY A 553 6.90 14.75 23.88
CA GLY A 553 6.25 15.84 23.15
C GLY A 553 5.18 15.43 22.16
N MET A 554 4.98 14.12 21.92
CA MET A 554 3.92 13.60 21.07
C MET A 554 2.58 13.59 21.82
N ASP A 555 1.51 13.98 21.11
CA ASP A 555 0.16 13.78 21.62
C ASP A 555 -0.33 12.33 21.41
N VAL A 556 -1.57 12.04 21.84
CA VAL A 556 -2.17 10.71 21.78
C VAL A 556 -2.29 10.22 20.32
N LEU A 557 -2.63 11.10 19.38
CA LEU A 557 -2.80 10.73 17.98
C LEU A 557 -1.43 10.47 17.32
N GLU A 558 -0.46 11.32 17.55
CA GLU A 558 0.91 11.15 17.07
C GLU A 558 1.55 9.87 17.61
N LYS A 559 1.38 9.59 18.92
CA LYS A 559 1.84 8.33 19.53
C LYS A 559 1.21 7.12 18.83
N LYS A 560 -0.10 7.19 18.54
CA LYS A 560 -0.82 6.11 17.84
C LYS A 560 -0.32 5.92 16.40
N GLU A 561 -0.12 7.00 15.66
CA GLU A 561 0.39 6.97 14.29
C GLU A 561 1.83 6.45 14.25
N PHE A 562 2.67 6.88 15.19
CA PHE A 562 4.03 6.39 15.33
C PHE A 562 4.06 4.86 15.57
N LEU A 563 3.28 4.36 16.52
CA LEU A 563 3.17 2.92 16.77
C LEU A 563 2.65 2.15 15.55
N SER A 564 1.63 2.68 14.88
CA SER A 564 1.10 2.07 13.66
C SER A 564 2.16 1.99 12.55
N SER A 565 2.96 3.04 12.36
CA SER A 565 4.05 3.04 11.39
C SER A 565 5.14 2.01 11.72
N LYS A 566 5.49 1.84 13.00
CA LYS A 566 6.47 0.82 13.45
C LYS A 566 5.96 -0.60 13.23
N ARG A 567 4.67 -0.84 13.46
CA ARG A 567 4.02 -2.13 13.16
C ARG A 567 4.04 -2.42 11.65
N SER A 568 3.64 -1.47 10.84
CA SER A 568 3.68 -1.59 9.37
C SER A 568 5.12 -1.82 8.87
N LEU A 569 6.11 -1.16 9.48
CA LEU A 569 7.51 -1.34 9.11
C LEU A 569 8.01 -2.75 9.42
N LEU A 570 7.67 -3.30 10.59
CA LEU A 570 8.01 -4.68 10.95
C LEU A 570 7.26 -5.69 10.06
N TYR A 571 5.97 -5.46 9.79
CA TYR A 571 5.18 -6.25 8.85
C TYR A 571 5.83 -6.29 7.45
N VAL A 572 6.22 -5.14 6.92
CA VAL A 572 6.94 -5.05 5.65
C VAL A 572 8.23 -5.85 5.71
N ALA A 573 9.04 -5.68 6.76
CA ALA A 573 10.34 -6.35 6.88
C ALA A 573 10.21 -7.89 6.92
N ILE A 574 9.28 -8.42 7.71
CA ILE A 574 9.01 -9.86 7.81
C ILE A 574 8.54 -10.43 6.45
N THR A 575 7.66 -9.72 5.76
CA THR A 575 7.07 -10.17 4.49
C THR A 575 8.01 -10.07 3.28
N ARG A 576 9.25 -9.61 3.46
CA ARG A 576 10.28 -9.64 2.40
C ARG A 576 10.97 -10.99 2.27
N ALA A 577 10.82 -11.86 3.26
CA ALA A 577 11.34 -13.21 3.20
C ALA A 577 10.38 -14.15 2.47
N ARG A 578 10.96 -15.05 1.69
CA ARG A 578 10.22 -16.08 0.97
C ARG A 578 10.23 -17.41 1.72
N GLN A 579 11.34 -17.76 2.40
CA GLN A 579 11.54 -19.05 3.04
C GLN A 579 11.82 -18.96 4.54
N LEU A 580 12.74 -18.07 4.96
CA LEU A 580 13.19 -18.01 6.36
C LEU A 580 13.22 -16.57 6.87
N VAL A 581 12.79 -16.39 8.11
CA VAL A 581 12.92 -15.15 8.86
C VAL A 581 13.58 -15.42 10.21
N TYR A 582 14.66 -14.71 10.44
CA TYR A 582 15.32 -14.66 11.74
C TYR A 582 15.23 -13.24 12.30
N MET A 583 14.92 -13.12 13.57
CA MET A 583 14.82 -11.83 14.26
C MET A 583 15.64 -11.89 15.53
N VAL A 584 16.47 -10.87 15.78
CA VAL A 584 17.29 -10.77 16.97
C VAL A 584 17.30 -9.36 17.51
N GLY A 585 17.39 -9.25 18.82
CA GLY A 585 17.57 -8.01 19.56
C GLY A 585 18.19 -8.27 20.91
N TYR A 586 18.56 -7.21 21.62
CA TYR A 586 19.02 -7.26 23.01
C TYR A 586 18.26 -6.26 23.86
N GLY A 587 18.26 -6.50 25.18
CA GLY A 587 17.50 -5.71 26.13
C GLY A 587 16.02 -6.13 26.24
N GLU A 588 15.10 -5.18 26.31
CA GLU A 588 13.67 -5.46 26.46
C GLU A 588 13.08 -6.05 25.15
N PRO A 589 12.43 -7.23 25.22
CA PRO A 589 11.81 -7.86 24.04
C PRO A 589 10.74 -6.96 23.40
N CYS A 590 10.65 -7.01 22.08
CA CYS A 590 9.56 -6.34 21.34
C CYS A 590 8.21 -7.00 21.66
N GLY A 591 7.31 -6.27 22.32
CA GLY A 591 6.02 -6.79 22.76
C GLY A 591 5.08 -7.19 21.62
N LEU A 592 5.35 -6.78 20.38
CA LEU A 592 4.59 -7.21 19.20
C LEU A 592 4.84 -8.67 18.84
N LEU A 593 5.94 -9.26 19.35
CA LEU A 593 6.40 -10.61 19.02
C LEU A 593 6.29 -11.59 20.21
N GLU A 594 5.74 -11.18 21.34
CA GLU A 594 5.64 -12.00 22.56
C GLU A 594 4.92 -13.35 22.35
N ASN A 595 4.03 -13.43 21.39
CA ASN A 595 3.24 -14.65 21.13
C ASN A 595 3.92 -15.63 20.16
N ILE A 596 5.00 -15.24 19.50
CA ILE A 596 5.70 -16.13 18.54
C ILE A 596 6.34 -17.31 19.29
N ASN A 597 6.99 -17.04 20.42
CA ASN A 597 7.69 -18.06 21.20
C ASN A 597 6.75 -18.92 22.07
N LYS A 598 5.45 -18.60 22.16
CA LYS A 598 4.46 -19.39 22.92
C LYS A 598 3.74 -20.44 22.08
N THR A 599 4.04 -20.51 20.79
CA THR A 599 3.41 -21.43 19.83
C THR A 599 4.38 -22.54 19.39
N ILE A 600 5.51 -22.68 20.09
CA ILE A 600 6.48 -23.77 19.93
C ILE A 600 6.28 -24.80 21.04
#